data_834c0fba207ff3470ba48803aecc7afe
#
_entry.id   834c0fba207ff3470ba48803aecc7afe
#
_cell.length_a   1.000
_cell.length_b   1.000
_cell.length_c   1.000
_cell.angle_alpha   90.00
_cell.angle_beta   90.00
_cell.angle_gamma   90.00
#
_symmetry.space_group_name_H-M   'P 1'
#
loop_
_entity.id
_entity.type
_entity.pdbx_description
1 polymer ?
#
loop_
_entity_poly.entity_id
_entity_poly.type
_entity_poly.pdbx_seq_one_letter_code
_entity_poly.pdbx_strand_id
1 'polypeptide(L)'
;MIRIYNSLTRERQELRPIEAGMLRMYVCGLTVYDYVHIGHARMLLVFDMVSRYLRHRGYRLTYVRNITDIDDKIIRRAAENGEPIEALTQRFIDAMNEDSERLGLVRPDHEPRATHYLPQIIAMIEQLVAKDYAYVASNGDVMYAVARFGGYGQLSGKRLADLRAGARVEVDEAKRDPLDFVLWKHAKTGEPSWPSPWGPGRPGWHIECSAMSTALLGTHFDLHGGGLDLKFPHHENEIAQSCAASGDRFVNLWMHNGFVNVDEEKMSKSLGNFFTLREVLPRLRHAEVLRYFVLASHYRGPINYSLDQLEQADAALGRLYTALRDLPLLAPSPSEHGERFLEAMDDDLNTPEALAVLQTLAHEVNSARAAGVHQRAAALGAELSALGRVLGLFAMPAAQWFRLAKPPAADAAPSLDDAEVEARIAARAAARRAKNWAESDRIRDELAAAGVVLEDKPGGKTTWRRA
;
A
#
# COMPACT_ATOMS: atom_id res chain seq x y z
N MET A 1 -18.10 -1.31 -16.46
CA MET A 1 -18.68 -0.56 -15.32
C MET A 1 -18.07 -1.10 -14.05
N ILE A 2 -17.42 -0.24 -13.26
CA ILE A 2 -16.66 -0.67 -12.07
C ILE A 2 -17.63 -1.08 -10.95
N ARG A 3 -17.46 -2.26 -10.41
CA ARG A 3 -18.19 -2.75 -9.24
C ARG A 3 -17.18 -3.06 -8.14
N ILE A 4 -17.42 -2.56 -6.92
CA ILE A 4 -16.52 -2.71 -5.77
C ILE A 4 -17.30 -3.32 -4.61
N TYR A 5 -16.67 -4.25 -3.89
CA TYR A 5 -17.27 -4.80 -2.68
C TYR A 5 -17.32 -3.76 -1.58
N ASN A 6 -18.53 -3.40 -1.19
CA ASN A 6 -18.79 -2.48 -0.09
C ASN A 6 -18.85 -3.24 1.24
N SER A 7 -17.88 -2.99 2.11
CA SER A 7 -17.82 -3.64 3.43
C SER A 7 -19.02 -3.32 4.34
N LEU A 8 -19.71 -2.21 4.07
CA LEU A 8 -20.93 -1.82 4.81
C LEU A 8 -22.12 -2.69 4.45
N THR A 9 -22.39 -2.85 3.16
CA THR A 9 -23.54 -3.64 2.65
C THR A 9 -23.19 -5.11 2.47
N ARG A 10 -21.89 -5.45 2.41
CA ARG A 10 -21.35 -6.79 2.14
C ARG A 10 -21.69 -7.33 0.75
N GLU A 11 -21.88 -6.43 -0.20
CA GLU A 11 -22.22 -6.72 -1.58
C GLU A 11 -21.30 -5.97 -2.54
N ARG A 12 -21.14 -6.48 -3.76
CA ARG A 12 -20.50 -5.73 -4.86
C ARG A 12 -21.47 -4.71 -5.39
N GLN A 13 -21.10 -3.45 -5.31
CA GLN A 13 -21.90 -2.32 -5.75
C GLN A 13 -21.22 -1.59 -6.90
N GLU A 14 -22.00 -1.04 -7.79
CA GLU A 14 -21.52 -0.16 -8.84
C GLU A 14 -20.92 1.11 -8.23
N LEU A 15 -19.73 1.47 -8.70
CA LEU A 15 -19.08 2.73 -8.34
C LEU A 15 -19.80 3.89 -9.05
N ARG A 16 -20.67 4.57 -8.31
CA ARG A 16 -21.40 5.74 -8.79
C ARG A 16 -20.87 6.98 -8.09
N PRO A 17 -20.09 7.82 -8.80
CA PRO A 17 -19.61 9.08 -8.23
C PRO A 17 -20.76 9.99 -7.80
N ILE A 18 -20.57 10.71 -6.69
CA ILE A 18 -21.50 11.76 -6.26
C ILE A 18 -21.53 12.88 -7.29
N GLU A 19 -20.37 13.21 -7.84
CA GLU A 19 -20.20 14.19 -8.93
C GLU A 19 -19.66 13.48 -10.17
N ALA A 20 -20.37 13.62 -11.30
CA ALA A 20 -20.03 12.89 -12.53
C ALA A 20 -18.57 13.11 -12.95
N GLY A 21 -17.83 12.01 -13.16
CA GLY A 21 -16.43 12.02 -13.57
C GLY A 21 -15.42 12.36 -12.45
N MET A 22 -15.89 12.68 -11.24
CA MET A 22 -15.04 12.97 -10.08
C MET A 22 -15.23 11.93 -8.99
N LEU A 23 -14.12 11.56 -8.33
CA LEU A 23 -14.14 10.67 -7.17
C LEU A 23 -13.35 11.30 -6.02
N ARG A 24 -13.87 11.17 -4.82
CA ARG A 24 -13.22 11.58 -3.58
C ARG A 24 -12.97 10.34 -2.73
N MET A 25 -11.71 10.07 -2.43
CA MET A 25 -11.27 8.90 -1.69
C MET A 25 -10.44 9.29 -0.48
N TYR A 26 -10.83 8.83 0.69
CA TYR A 26 -10.04 8.92 1.92
C TYR A 26 -9.53 7.54 2.31
N VAL A 27 -8.28 7.44 2.68
CA VAL A 27 -7.67 6.20 3.19
C VAL A 27 -7.02 6.51 4.53
N CYS A 28 -7.39 5.77 5.58
CA CYS A 28 -6.70 5.88 6.85
C CYS A 28 -5.24 5.50 6.68
N GLY A 29 -4.36 6.45 7.04
CA GLY A 29 -2.91 6.32 6.91
C GLY A 29 -2.25 5.72 8.14
N LEU A 30 -1.02 6.12 8.39
CA LEU A 30 -0.17 5.52 9.40
C LEU A 30 -0.04 6.41 10.64
N THR A 31 0.06 5.75 11.80
CA THR A 31 0.56 6.37 13.03
C THR A 31 2.09 6.33 13.00
N VAL A 32 2.72 7.49 12.99
CA VAL A 32 4.17 7.64 12.70
C VAL A 32 5.01 7.55 13.97
N TYR A 33 5.07 6.36 14.58
CA TYR A 33 5.90 6.07 15.75
C TYR A 33 6.97 5.00 15.50
N ASP A 34 6.94 4.35 14.32
CA ASP A 34 7.87 3.27 13.94
C ASP A 34 7.94 3.17 12.41
N TYR A 35 8.88 2.38 11.89
CA TYR A 35 9.04 2.12 10.46
C TYR A 35 7.83 1.40 9.86
N VAL A 36 7.63 1.62 8.56
CA VAL A 36 6.59 0.93 7.77
C VAL A 36 6.87 -0.57 7.78
N HIS A 37 5.86 -1.37 8.13
CA HIS A 37 5.93 -2.83 8.08
C HIS A 37 5.14 -3.38 6.88
N ILE A 38 5.30 -4.68 6.58
CA ILE A 38 4.67 -5.33 5.41
C ILE A 38 3.15 -5.16 5.38
N GLY A 39 2.48 -5.17 6.53
CA GLY A 39 1.04 -4.92 6.62
C GLY A 39 0.65 -3.52 6.13
N HIS A 40 1.43 -2.51 6.53
CA HIS A 40 1.28 -1.14 6.02
C HIS A 40 1.60 -1.07 4.52
N ALA A 41 2.70 -1.72 4.09
CA ALA A 41 3.08 -1.76 2.67
C ALA A 41 1.97 -2.35 1.81
N ARG A 42 1.29 -3.40 2.29
CA ARG A 42 0.14 -3.98 1.61
C ARG A 42 -0.98 -2.96 1.40
N MET A 43 -1.38 -2.27 2.46
CA MET A 43 -2.41 -1.23 2.39
C MET A 43 -2.00 -0.12 1.41
N LEU A 44 -0.77 0.37 1.50
CA LEU A 44 -0.24 1.41 0.62
C LEU A 44 -0.26 0.97 -0.85
N LEU A 45 0.19 -0.25 -1.16
CA LEU A 45 0.22 -0.81 -2.52
C LEU A 45 -1.18 -1.06 -3.09
N VAL A 46 -2.11 -1.53 -2.26
CA VAL A 46 -3.51 -1.75 -2.67
C VAL A 46 -4.17 -0.42 -3.05
N PHE A 47 -4.08 0.61 -2.22
CA PHE A 47 -4.71 1.89 -2.53
C PHE A 47 -3.96 2.72 -3.59
N ASP A 48 -2.66 2.48 -3.78
CA ASP A 48 -1.93 2.97 -4.97
C ASP A 48 -2.49 2.34 -6.25
N MET A 49 -2.69 1.03 -6.27
CA MET A 49 -3.31 0.32 -7.41
C MET A 49 -4.73 0.84 -7.68
N VAL A 50 -5.55 0.99 -6.63
CA VAL A 50 -6.91 1.57 -6.75
C VAL A 50 -6.85 2.95 -7.38
N SER A 51 -5.98 3.83 -6.88
CA SER A 51 -5.85 5.20 -7.39
C SER A 51 -5.39 5.25 -8.85
N ARG A 52 -4.43 4.39 -9.23
CA ARG A 52 -3.97 4.25 -10.64
C ARG A 52 -5.09 3.77 -11.53
N TYR A 53 -5.81 2.74 -11.12
CA TYR A 53 -6.89 2.18 -11.92
C TYR A 53 -8.05 3.17 -12.12
N LEU A 54 -8.50 3.84 -11.06
CA LEU A 54 -9.57 4.84 -11.17
C LEU A 54 -9.18 6.01 -12.10
N ARG A 55 -7.93 6.49 -12.01
CA ARG A 55 -7.40 7.50 -12.95
C ARG A 55 -7.30 6.96 -14.39
N HIS A 56 -6.88 5.72 -14.58
CA HIS A 56 -6.85 5.07 -15.90
C HIS A 56 -8.25 4.97 -16.51
N ARG A 57 -9.30 4.75 -15.69
CA ARG A 57 -10.70 4.74 -16.12
C ARG A 57 -11.26 6.14 -16.38
N GLY A 58 -10.44 7.18 -16.31
CA GLY A 58 -10.78 8.55 -16.67
C GLY A 58 -11.41 9.37 -15.52
N TYR A 59 -11.46 8.86 -14.30
CA TYR A 59 -11.93 9.64 -13.16
C TYR A 59 -10.88 10.65 -12.70
N ARG A 60 -11.34 11.88 -12.42
CA ARG A 60 -10.58 12.86 -11.65
C ARG A 60 -10.69 12.50 -10.17
N LEU A 61 -9.65 11.85 -9.66
CA LEU A 61 -9.60 11.36 -8.28
C LEU A 61 -8.92 12.37 -7.37
N THR A 62 -9.61 12.78 -6.28
CA THR A 62 -8.98 13.41 -5.11
C THR A 62 -8.69 12.31 -4.08
N TYR A 63 -7.42 12.00 -3.89
CA TYR A 63 -6.95 10.97 -2.96
C TYR A 63 -6.34 11.61 -1.72
N VAL A 64 -6.94 11.37 -0.56
CA VAL A 64 -6.46 11.83 0.75
C VAL A 64 -6.00 10.63 1.56
N ARG A 65 -4.82 10.73 2.16
CA ARG A 65 -4.30 9.76 3.14
C ARG A 65 -3.70 10.52 4.32
N ASN A 66 -4.24 10.33 5.51
CA ASN A 66 -3.76 11.07 6.67
C ASN A 66 -2.45 10.53 7.25
N ILE A 67 -1.85 11.36 8.08
CA ILE A 67 -0.75 11.02 8.97
C ILE A 67 -1.21 11.29 10.40
N THR A 68 -1.27 10.24 11.23
CA THR A 68 -1.52 10.38 12.66
C THR A 68 -0.19 10.67 13.34
N ASP A 69 0.02 11.94 13.71
CA ASP A 69 1.24 12.45 14.32
C ASP A 69 1.07 12.79 15.82
N ILE A 70 -0.04 12.36 16.42
CA ILE A 70 -0.31 12.40 17.86
C ILE A 70 -1.11 11.18 18.30
N ASP A 71 -0.56 10.39 19.21
CA ASP A 71 -1.17 9.14 19.73
C ASP A 71 -0.42 8.70 21.00
N ASP A 72 -1.04 7.89 21.85
CA ASP A 72 -0.39 7.32 23.06
C ASP A 72 0.90 6.58 22.75
N LYS A 73 0.98 5.89 21.58
CA LYS A 73 2.20 5.16 21.14
C LYS A 73 3.32 6.12 20.78
N ILE A 74 2.99 7.24 20.15
CA ILE A 74 3.95 8.30 19.80
C ILE A 74 4.53 8.91 21.08
N ILE A 75 3.66 9.29 22.04
CA ILE A 75 4.06 9.89 23.32
C ILE A 75 4.99 8.94 24.09
N ARG A 76 4.59 7.67 24.19
CA ARG A 76 5.40 6.64 24.86
C ARG A 76 6.76 6.48 24.19
N ARG A 77 6.78 6.33 22.87
CA ARG A 77 8.01 6.13 22.10
C ARG A 77 8.96 7.32 22.20
N ALA A 78 8.43 8.54 22.16
CA ALA A 78 9.22 9.75 22.34
C ALA A 78 9.84 9.82 23.75
N ALA A 79 9.06 9.48 24.77
CA ALA A 79 9.56 9.40 26.16
C ALA A 79 10.63 8.33 26.32
N GLU A 80 10.45 7.13 25.76
CA GLU A 80 11.45 6.04 25.76
C GLU A 80 12.76 6.46 25.08
N ASN A 81 12.68 7.25 24.02
CA ASN A 81 13.85 7.75 23.28
C ASN A 81 14.45 9.03 23.88
N GLY A 82 13.77 9.70 24.83
CA GLY A 82 14.19 10.97 25.41
C GLY A 82 14.19 12.14 24.40
N GLU A 83 13.26 12.14 23.44
CA GLU A 83 13.16 13.13 22.38
C GLU A 83 11.77 13.78 22.31
N PRO A 84 11.63 15.02 21.75
CA PRO A 84 10.32 15.63 21.49
C PRO A 84 9.50 14.81 20.48
N ILE A 85 8.16 14.85 20.63
CA ILE A 85 7.25 14.12 19.71
C ILE A 85 7.38 14.60 18.26
N GLU A 86 7.61 15.89 18.07
CA GLU A 86 7.78 16.49 16.74
C GLU A 86 9.02 15.94 16.03
N ALA A 87 10.13 15.75 16.75
CA ALA A 87 11.34 15.16 16.21
C ALA A 87 11.14 13.67 15.85
N LEU A 88 10.48 12.92 16.74
CA LEU A 88 10.13 11.53 16.50
C LEU A 88 9.25 11.38 15.25
N THR A 89 8.13 12.11 15.22
CA THR A 89 7.15 11.99 14.14
C THR A 89 7.70 12.45 12.81
N GLN A 90 8.47 13.55 12.77
CA GLN A 90 9.10 14.02 11.53
C GLN A 90 10.06 12.96 10.97
N ARG A 91 10.90 12.35 11.82
CA ARG A 91 11.82 11.28 11.39
C ARG A 91 11.06 10.09 10.76
N PHE A 92 9.94 9.65 11.35
CA PHE A 92 9.17 8.54 10.78
C PHE A 92 8.31 8.93 9.59
N ILE A 93 7.91 10.20 9.46
CA ILE A 93 7.30 10.73 8.23
C ILE A 93 8.32 10.70 7.09
N ASP A 94 9.55 11.15 7.33
CA ASP A 94 10.61 11.13 6.32
C ASP A 94 10.93 9.69 5.90
N ALA A 95 11.05 8.79 6.87
CA ALA A 95 11.25 7.36 6.60
C ALA A 95 10.09 6.72 5.81
N MET A 96 8.83 7.07 6.12
CA MET A 96 7.64 6.62 5.38
C MET A 96 7.66 7.15 3.94
N ASN A 97 8.07 8.39 3.72
CA ASN A 97 8.19 8.98 2.39
C ASN A 97 9.25 8.28 1.57
N GLU A 98 10.46 8.05 2.12
CA GLU A 98 11.51 7.26 1.47
C GLU A 98 11.01 5.85 1.09
N ASP A 99 10.36 5.16 2.02
CA ASP A 99 9.83 3.82 1.80
C ASP A 99 8.73 3.83 0.72
N SER A 100 7.88 4.88 0.68
CA SER A 100 6.86 5.09 -0.35
C SER A 100 7.48 5.33 -1.74
N GLU A 101 8.54 6.13 -1.82
CA GLU A 101 9.28 6.37 -3.07
C GLU A 101 9.96 5.08 -3.56
N ARG A 102 10.58 4.30 -2.66
CA ARG A 102 11.17 2.99 -2.99
C ARG A 102 10.15 1.99 -3.53
N LEU A 103 8.91 2.01 -3.00
CA LEU A 103 7.79 1.19 -3.49
C LEU A 103 7.21 1.72 -4.80
N GLY A 104 7.63 2.89 -5.29
CA GLY A 104 7.09 3.53 -6.49
C GLY A 104 5.62 3.92 -6.35
N LEU A 105 5.19 4.33 -5.16
CA LEU A 105 3.82 4.77 -4.91
C LEU A 105 3.57 6.15 -5.51
N VAL A 106 2.37 6.35 -6.05
CA VAL A 106 1.86 7.69 -6.38
C VAL A 106 1.53 8.40 -5.08
N ARG A 107 2.03 9.63 -4.91
CA ARG A 107 1.68 10.44 -3.74
C ARG A 107 0.17 10.73 -3.72
N PRO A 108 -0.47 10.68 -2.55
CA PRO A 108 -1.81 11.21 -2.39
C PRO A 108 -1.86 12.72 -2.75
N ASP A 109 -3.03 13.20 -3.16
CA ASP A 109 -3.21 14.61 -3.47
C ASP A 109 -3.13 15.46 -2.18
N HIS A 110 -3.53 14.87 -1.03
CA HIS A 110 -3.40 15.48 0.29
C HIS A 110 -2.93 14.44 1.33
N GLU A 111 -1.98 14.83 2.16
CA GLU A 111 -1.51 14.07 3.33
C GLU A 111 -1.64 14.92 4.60
N PRO A 112 -2.88 15.10 5.13
CA PRO A 112 -3.12 15.92 6.31
C PRO A 112 -2.50 15.27 7.55
N ARG A 113 -1.89 16.09 8.42
CA ARG A 113 -1.43 15.68 9.76
C ARG A 113 -2.49 16.03 10.80
N ALA A 114 -2.76 15.13 11.73
CA ALA A 114 -3.79 15.33 12.75
C ALA A 114 -3.57 16.62 13.56
N THR A 115 -2.31 16.93 13.93
CA THR A 115 -1.96 18.14 14.68
C THR A 115 -2.22 19.45 13.94
N HIS A 116 -2.34 19.43 12.61
CA HIS A 116 -2.65 20.61 11.79
C HIS A 116 -4.17 20.83 11.62
N TYR A 117 -5.01 19.91 12.10
CA TYR A 117 -6.47 19.97 11.96
C TYR A 117 -7.21 20.09 13.29
N LEU A 118 -6.51 20.52 14.35
CA LEU A 118 -7.11 20.67 15.69
C LEU A 118 -8.35 21.58 15.74
N PRO A 119 -8.39 22.73 15.01
CA PRO A 119 -9.61 23.54 14.97
C PRO A 119 -10.82 22.81 14.40
N GLN A 120 -10.63 21.99 13.34
CA GLN A 120 -11.68 21.21 12.70
C GLN A 120 -12.13 20.06 13.61
N ILE A 121 -11.19 19.42 14.30
CA ILE A 121 -11.46 18.37 15.30
C ILE A 121 -12.31 18.94 16.44
N ILE A 122 -11.88 20.06 17.03
CA ILE A 122 -12.60 20.72 18.13
C ILE A 122 -14.02 21.11 17.68
N ALA A 123 -14.15 21.73 16.49
CA ALA A 123 -15.45 22.14 15.95
C ALA A 123 -16.39 20.95 15.76
N MET A 124 -15.89 19.80 15.28
CA MET A 124 -16.71 18.59 15.14
C MET A 124 -17.14 18.04 16.52
N ILE A 125 -16.26 18.05 17.52
CA ILE A 125 -16.58 17.64 18.89
C ILE A 125 -17.65 18.57 19.51
N GLU A 126 -17.53 19.89 19.33
CA GLU A 126 -18.54 20.85 19.78
C GLU A 126 -19.92 20.56 19.17
N GLN A 127 -19.98 20.22 17.88
CA GLN A 127 -21.23 19.80 17.24
C GLN A 127 -21.82 18.54 17.87
N LEU A 128 -20.97 17.54 18.15
CA LEU A 128 -21.39 16.29 18.80
C LEU A 128 -21.89 16.53 20.23
N VAL A 129 -21.26 17.40 20.99
CA VAL A 129 -21.71 17.80 22.34
C VAL A 129 -23.04 18.54 22.25
N ALA A 130 -23.17 19.52 21.34
CA ALA A 130 -24.39 20.29 21.16
C ALA A 130 -25.59 19.43 20.74
N LYS A 131 -25.36 18.29 20.09
CA LYS A 131 -26.40 17.33 19.65
C LYS A 131 -26.58 16.15 20.63
N ASP A 132 -26.02 16.20 21.82
CA ASP A 132 -26.08 15.14 22.84
C ASP A 132 -25.46 13.77 22.41
N TYR A 133 -24.60 13.74 21.40
CA TYR A 133 -23.83 12.55 21.03
C TYR A 133 -22.50 12.46 21.80
N ALA A 134 -22.08 13.50 22.48
CA ALA A 134 -20.89 13.53 23.29
C ALA A 134 -21.13 14.22 24.65
N TYR A 135 -20.29 13.92 25.63
CA TYR A 135 -20.37 14.51 26.97
C TYR A 135 -18.98 14.67 27.58
N VAL A 136 -18.84 15.61 28.50
CA VAL A 136 -17.64 15.77 29.34
C VAL A 136 -17.73 14.80 30.50
N ALA A 137 -16.73 13.96 30.66
CA ALA A 137 -16.62 12.98 31.72
C ALA A 137 -16.03 13.61 33.01
N SER A 138 -16.11 12.91 34.13
CA SER A 138 -15.63 13.40 35.46
C SER A 138 -14.12 13.65 35.50
N ASN A 139 -13.34 12.96 34.64
CA ASN A 139 -11.88 13.13 34.50
C ASN A 139 -11.47 14.25 33.52
N GLY A 140 -12.45 14.97 32.95
CA GLY A 140 -12.22 16.03 31.97
C GLY A 140 -12.13 15.59 30.51
N ASP A 141 -12.14 14.28 30.23
CA ASP A 141 -12.21 13.76 28.86
C ASP A 141 -13.57 14.07 28.22
N VAL A 142 -13.59 14.27 26.89
CA VAL A 142 -14.86 14.29 26.14
C VAL A 142 -15.07 12.93 25.51
N MET A 143 -16.19 12.31 25.83
CA MET A 143 -16.54 10.96 25.41
C MET A 143 -17.67 11.00 24.38
N TYR A 144 -17.61 10.11 23.37
CA TYR A 144 -18.72 9.81 22.48
C TYR A 144 -19.69 8.84 23.17
N ALA A 145 -20.98 9.15 23.19
CA ALA A 145 -22.02 8.31 23.76
C ALA A 145 -22.54 7.30 22.72
N VAL A 146 -21.95 6.13 22.65
CA VAL A 146 -22.23 5.10 21.62
C VAL A 146 -23.71 4.71 21.58
N ALA A 147 -24.36 4.60 22.74
CA ALA A 147 -25.77 4.24 22.85
C ALA A 147 -26.73 5.25 22.19
N ARG A 148 -26.29 6.48 21.91
CA ARG A 148 -27.08 7.52 21.24
C ARG A 148 -27.13 7.34 19.73
N PHE A 149 -26.19 6.60 19.13
CA PHE A 149 -26.14 6.36 17.68
C PHE A 149 -26.76 4.99 17.33
N GLY A 150 -28.01 5.01 16.87
CA GLY A 150 -28.80 3.80 16.58
C GLY A 150 -28.22 2.88 15.50
N GLY A 151 -27.31 3.40 14.65
CA GLY A 151 -26.64 2.66 13.57
C GLY A 151 -25.30 2.02 13.98
N TYR A 152 -24.89 2.09 15.23
CA TYR A 152 -23.58 1.56 15.65
C TYR A 152 -23.48 0.04 15.48
N GLY A 153 -22.40 -0.42 14.87
CA GLY A 153 -22.20 -1.83 14.54
C GLY A 153 -22.59 -2.20 13.10
N GLN A 154 -23.13 -1.27 12.30
CA GLN A 154 -23.58 -1.53 10.93
C GLN A 154 -22.44 -1.96 10.00
N LEU A 155 -21.24 -1.37 10.11
CA LEU A 155 -20.09 -1.72 9.30
C LEU A 155 -19.47 -3.05 9.74
N SER A 156 -19.23 -3.19 11.05
CA SER A 156 -18.60 -4.39 11.62
C SER A 156 -19.53 -5.60 11.63
N GLY A 157 -20.86 -5.37 11.68
CA GLY A 157 -21.87 -6.39 11.89
C GLY A 157 -21.97 -6.86 13.33
N LYS A 158 -21.40 -6.10 14.28
CA LYS A 158 -21.44 -6.40 15.71
C LYS A 158 -22.65 -5.76 16.35
N ARG A 159 -23.33 -6.50 17.22
CA ARG A 159 -24.45 -5.94 18.00
C ARG A 159 -23.92 -5.35 19.30
N LEU A 160 -24.47 -4.23 19.73
CA LEU A 160 -24.08 -3.56 20.98
C LEU A 160 -24.14 -4.48 22.21
N ALA A 161 -25.15 -5.38 22.26
CA ALA A 161 -25.28 -6.36 23.34
C ALA A 161 -24.09 -7.32 23.41
N ASP A 162 -23.63 -7.81 22.24
CA ASP A 162 -22.50 -8.74 22.14
C ASP A 162 -21.17 -8.03 22.50
N LEU A 163 -21.03 -6.76 22.10
CA LEU A 163 -19.86 -5.94 22.44
C LEU A 163 -19.78 -5.70 23.95
N ARG A 164 -20.91 -5.40 24.61
CA ARG A 164 -20.96 -5.23 26.08
C ARG A 164 -20.65 -6.52 26.82
N ALA A 165 -21.16 -7.66 26.35
CA ALA A 165 -20.88 -8.97 26.94
C ALA A 165 -19.41 -9.40 26.77
N GLY A 166 -18.75 -8.99 25.69
CA GLY A 166 -17.34 -9.27 25.40
C GLY A 166 -16.35 -8.25 25.95
N ALA A 167 -16.84 -7.13 26.48
CA ALA A 167 -16.01 -6.09 27.05
C ALA A 167 -15.38 -6.57 28.36
N ARG A 168 -14.21 -7.21 28.26
CA ARG A 168 -13.25 -7.33 29.39
C ARG A 168 -12.62 -5.96 29.63
N VAL A 169 -13.38 -5.01 30.15
CA VAL A 169 -12.91 -3.66 30.38
C VAL A 169 -12.59 -3.53 31.86
N GLU A 170 -11.38 -3.09 32.18
CA GLU A 170 -11.19 -2.30 33.40
C GLU A 170 -12.27 -1.21 33.35
N VAL A 171 -13.15 -1.19 34.32
CA VAL A 171 -14.26 -0.24 34.37
C VAL A 171 -13.64 1.13 34.53
N ASP A 172 -13.53 1.87 33.44
CA ASP A 172 -13.20 3.29 33.52
C ASP A 172 -14.45 4.00 34.10
N GLU A 173 -14.41 4.31 35.40
CA GLU A 173 -15.51 4.93 36.13
C GLU A 173 -15.93 6.29 35.51
N ALA A 174 -15.11 6.88 34.66
CA ALA A 174 -15.43 8.12 33.95
C ALA A 174 -16.42 7.91 32.79
N LYS A 175 -16.57 6.68 32.26
CA LYS A 175 -17.48 6.36 31.15
C LYS A 175 -18.91 6.11 31.65
N ARG A 176 -19.90 6.62 30.89
CA ARG A 176 -21.32 6.29 31.14
C ARG A 176 -21.68 4.89 30.63
N ASP A 177 -21.06 4.43 29.55
CA ASP A 177 -21.20 3.10 28.98
C ASP A 177 -19.79 2.56 28.64
N PRO A 178 -19.48 1.28 28.88
CA PRO A 178 -18.18 0.69 28.54
C PRO A 178 -17.77 0.84 27.09
N LEU A 179 -18.72 1.00 26.18
CA LEU A 179 -18.48 1.17 24.74
C LEU A 179 -18.15 2.60 24.33
N ASP A 180 -18.40 3.58 25.23
CA ASP A 180 -18.08 4.98 24.93
C ASP A 180 -16.58 5.15 24.72
N PHE A 181 -16.22 6.02 23.79
CA PHE A 181 -14.82 6.22 23.40
C PHE A 181 -14.45 7.70 23.42
N VAL A 182 -13.15 7.96 23.59
CA VAL A 182 -12.61 9.31 23.77
C VAL A 182 -12.63 10.06 22.45
N LEU A 183 -13.14 11.29 22.47
CA LEU A 183 -13.05 12.28 21.40
C LEU A 183 -11.96 13.32 21.67
N TRP A 184 -11.85 13.76 22.94
CA TRP A 184 -10.81 14.66 23.43
C TRP A 184 -10.29 14.14 24.76
N LYS A 185 -9.00 13.87 24.82
CA LYS A 185 -8.35 13.35 26.02
C LYS A 185 -7.75 14.49 26.82
N HIS A 186 -8.18 14.68 28.05
CA HIS A 186 -7.62 15.68 28.94
C HIS A 186 -6.14 15.42 29.21
N ALA A 187 -5.30 16.44 29.11
CA ALA A 187 -3.85 16.29 29.26
C ALA A 187 -3.44 16.02 30.71
N LYS A 188 -2.55 15.05 30.88
CA LYS A 188 -1.82 14.87 32.12
C LYS A 188 -0.58 15.78 32.14
N THR A 189 -0.08 16.03 33.33
CA THR A 189 1.12 16.86 33.51
C THR A 189 2.29 16.28 32.69
N GLY A 190 2.86 17.12 31.81
CA GLY A 190 3.99 16.75 30.96
C GLY A 190 3.61 16.08 29.64
N GLU A 191 2.33 15.83 29.37
CA GLU A 191 1.88 15.37 28.05
C GLU A 191 1.70 16.54 27.07
N PRO A 192 1.92 16.30 25.77
CA PRO A 192 1.57 17.25 24.71
C PRO A 192 0.08 17.60 24.77
N SER A 193 -0.23 18.90 24.68
CA SER A 193 -1.62 19.35 24.78
C SER A 193 -1.86 20.62 24.01
N TRP A 194 -3.10 20.79 23.59
CA TRP A 194 -3.61 21.98 22.92
C TRP A 194 -4.82 22.52 23.66
N PRO A 195 -5.06 23.84 23.59
CA PRO A 195 -6.23 24.46 24.23
C PRO A 195 -7.52 23.99 23.55
N SER A 196 -8.56 23.76 24.36
CA SER A 196 -9.91 23.47 23.89
C SER A 196 -10.95 24.04 24.84
N PRO A 197 -12.24 24.09 24.47
CA PRO A 197 -13.33 24.51 25.37
C PRO A 197 -13.45 23.67 26.65
N TRP A 198 -12.91 22.44 26.64
CA TRP A 198 -12.96 21.48 27.75
C TRP A 198 -11.66 21.44 28.57
N GLY A 199 -10.74 22.35 28.28
CA GLY A 199 -9.41 22.41 28.90
C GLY A 199 -8.31 21.87 27.98
N PRO A 200 -7.04 21.93 28.45
CA PRO A 200 -5.91 21.45 27.70
C PRO A 200 -6.00 19.93 27.48
N GLY A 201 -5.74 19.46 26.25
CA GLY A 201 -5.85 18.07 25.91
C GLY A 201 -5.39 17.77 24.48
N ARG A 202 -5.74 16.60 23.99
CA ARG A 202 -5.43 16.13 22.64
C ARG A 202 -6.58 15.32 22.03
N PRO A 203 -6.65 15.20 20.69
CA PRO A 203 -7.70 14.43 20.05
C PRO A 203 -7.61 12.94 20.42
N GLY A 204 -8.78 12.29 20.48
CA GLY A 204 -8.88 10.85 20.38
C GLY A 204 -8.58 10.39 18.96
N TRP A 205 -8.06 9.17 18.80
CA TRP A 205 -7.61 8.65 17.52
C TRP A 205 -8.69 8.63 16.41
N HIS A 206 -9.95 8.39 16.76
CA HIS A 206 -11.02 8.21 15.78
C HIS A 206 -11.52 9.52 15.17
N ILE A 207 -11.55 10.60 15.96
CA ILE A 207 -12.10 11.90 15.52
C ILE A 207 -11.19 12.59 14.50
N GLU A 208 -9.90 12.27 14.48
CA GLU A 208 -8.93 12.82 13.55
C GLU A 208 -9.35 12.60 12.11
N CYS A 209 -9.60 11.33 11.73
CA CYS A 209 -9.98 10.96 10.38
C CYS A 209 -11.34 11.51 9.98
N SER A 210 -12.33 11.52 10.90
CA SER A 210 -13.64 12.13 10.65
C SER A 210 -13.53 13.63 10.35
N ALA A 211 -12.74 14.35 11.12
CA ALA A 211 -12.57 15.80 10.94
C ALA A 211 -11.76 16.13 9.68
N MET A 212 -10.64 15.42 9.44
CA MET A 212 -9.79 15.65 8.27
C MET A 212 -10.49 15.28 6.96
N SER A 213 -11.19 14.14 6.91
CA SER A 213 -11.93 13.74 5.71
C SER A 213 -13.08 14.70 5.40
N THR A 214 -13.84 15.12 6.43
CA THR A 214 -14.91 16.10 6.27
C THR A 214 -14.38 17.45 5.78
N ALA A 215 -13.27 17.92 6.33
CA ALA A 215 -12.67 19.20 5.94
C ALA A 215 -12.16 19.21 4.49
N LEU A 216 -11.63 18.09 3.99
CA LEU A 216 -11.01 17.99 2.67
C LEU A 216 -11.96 17.48 1.58
N LEU A 217 -12.90 16.61 1.93
CA LEU A 217 -13.76 15.91 0.98
C LEU A 217 -15.25 16.25 1.14
N GLY A 218 -15.62 16.97 2.19
CA GLY A 218 -17.00 17.27 2.55
C GLY A 218 -17.61 16.20 3.48
N THR A 219 -18.84 16.47 3.94
CA THR A 219 -19.56 15.60 4.88
C THR A 219 -19.97 14.26 4.28
N HIS A 220 -20.05 14.17 2.94
CA HIS A 220 -20.38 12.98 2.18
C HIS A 220 -19.44 12.83 0.99
N PHE A 221 -18.76 11.69 0.86
CA PHE A 221 -17.82 11.43 -0.22
C PHE A 221 -17.89 9.96 -0.72
N ASP A 222 -17.13 9.64 -1.78
CA ASP A 222 -17.37 8.42 -2.55
C ASP A 222 -16.80 7.16 -1.92
N LEU A 223 -15.51 7.19 -1.52
CA LEU A 223 -14.75 6.00 -1.11
C LEU A 223 -14.00 6.25 0.20
N HIS A 224 -14.10 5.31 1.14
CA HIS A 224 -13.26 5.27 2.33
C HIS A 224 -12.57 3.92 2.44
N GLY A 225 -11.26 3.92 2.69
CA GLY A 225 -10.46 2.71 2.69
C GLY A 225 -9.48 2.59 3.85
N GLY A 226 -8.99 1.36 4.06
CA GLY A 226 -7.97 1.04 5.05
C GLY A 226 -7.77 -0.45 5.23
N GLY A 227 -6.95 -0.84 6.22
CA GLY A 227 -6.79 -2.23 6.63
C GLY A 227 -8.06 -2.81 7.27
N LEU A 228 -8.24 -4.13 7.16
CA LEU A 228 -9.39 -4.81 7.75
C LEU A 228 -9.45 -4.66 9.28
N ASP A 229 -8.31 -4.45 9.95
CA ASP A 229 -8.20 -4.16 11.38
C ASP A 229 -8.84 -2.82 11.77
N LEU A 230 -8.87 -1.85 10.86
CA LEU A 230 -9.51 -0.56 11.07
C LEU A 230 -11.03 -0.63 10.99
N LYS A 231 -11.59 -1.69 10.38
CA LYS A 231 -13.04 -1.84 10.24
C LYS A 231 -13.79 -1.68 11.57
N PHE A 232 -13.19 -2.22 12.64
CA PHE A 232 -13.68 -2.08 14.02
C PHE A 232 -12.51 -2.01 15.01
N PRO A 233 -12.49 -1.02 15.93
CA PRO A 233 -13.54 -0.02 16.14
C PRO A 233 -13.42 1.25 15.28
N HIS A 234 -12.29 1.51 14.59
CA HIS A 234 -11.91 2.81 14.04
C HIS A 234 -12.95 3.35 13.03
N HIS A 235 -13.19 2.65 11.91
CA HIS A 235 -14.13 3.11 10.89
C HIS A 235 -15.60 3.08 11.35
N GLU A 236 -15.97 2.16 12.24
CA GLU A 236 -17.28 2.17 12.89
C GLU A 236 -17.48 3.46 13.70
N ASN A 237 -16.45 3.88 14.45
CA ASN A 237 -16.48 5.11 15.24
C ASN A 237 -16.49 6.35 14.33
N GLU A 238 -15.78 6.33 13.20
CA GLU A 238 -15.84 7.42 12.22
C GLU A 238 -17.25 7.59 11.63
N ILE A 239 -17.94 6.49 11.32
CA ILE A 239 -19.35 6.55 10.86
C ILE A 239 -20.21 7.21 11.94
N ALA A 240 -20.08 6.76 13.19
CA ALA A 240 -20.87 7.30 14.28
C ALA A 240 -20.62 8.80 14.46
N GLN A 241 -19.36 9.23 14.48
CA GLN A 241 -18.96 10.64 14.62
C GLN A 241 -19.46 11.49 13.46
N SER A 242 -19.17 11.10 12.23
CA SER A 242 -19.45 11.90 11.05
C SER A 242 -20.95 12.00 10.75
N CYS A 243 -21.68 10.88 10.83
CA CYS A 243 -23.14 10.90 10.63
C CYS A 243 -23.87 11.67 11.75
N ALA A 244 -23.44 11.56 13.02
CA ALA A 244 -24.04 12.32 14.11
C ALA A 244 -23.74 13.82 14.00
N ALA A 245 -22.52 14.20 13.62
CA ALA A 245 -22.13 15.59 13.44
C ALA A 245 -22.87 16.27 12.27
N SER A 246 -22.91 15.63 11.09
CA SER A 246 -23.52 16.21 9.88
C SER A 246 -25.04 16.01 9.81
N GLY A 247 -25.53 14.85 10.24
CA GLY A 247 -26.89 14.37 9.97
C GLY A 247 -27.03 13.65 8.63
N ASP A 248 -25.96 13.53 7.85
CA ASP A 248 -25.92 12.96 6.52
C ASP A 248 -25.22 11.59 6.51
N ARG A 249 -25.35 10.88 5.37
CA ARG A 249 -24.52 9.73 5.05
C ARG A 249 -23.06 10.16 4.91
N PHE A 250 -22.14 9.41 5.52
CA PHE A 250 -20.72 9.77 5.52
C PHE A 250 -20.02 9.33 4.21
N VAL A 251 -20.10 8.04 3.85
CA VAL A 251 -19.38 7.46 2.72
C VAL A 251 -20.28 6.51 1.91
N ASN A 252 -20.10 6.51 0.58
CA ASN A 252 -20.82 5.58 -0.30
C ASN A 252 -20.26 4.17 -0.26
N LEU A 253 -18.95 4.01 -0.39
CA LEU A 253 -18.28 2.70 -0.48
C LEU A 253 -17.15 2.59 0.55
N TRP A 254 -17.17 1.52 1.34
CA TRP A 254 -16.14 1.17 2.30
C TRP A 254 -15.30 0.01 1.77
N MET A 255 -13.99 0.26 1.63
CA MET A 255 -13.03 -0.73 1.13
C MET A 255 -12.05 -1.14 2.22
N HIS A 256 -11.82 -2.46 2.38
CA HIS A 256 -10.85 -2.96 3.34
C HIS A 256 -9.94 -4.00 2.68
N ASN A 257 -8.62 -3.81 2.80
CA ASN A 257 -7.66 -4.83 2.40
C ASN A 257 -7.45 -5.86 3.53
N GLY A 258 -7.24 -7.12 3.14
CA GLY A 258 -7.05 -8.23 4.08
C GLY A 258 -5.72 -8.15 4.84
N PHE A 259 -5.53 -9.08 5.79
CA PHE A 259 -4.34 -9.17 6.63
C PHE A 259 -3.13 -9.78 5.91
N VAL A 260 -1.93 -9.42 6.37
CA VAL A 260 -0.71 -10.16 6.07
C VAL A 260 -0.47 -11.17 7.19
N ASN A 261 -0.41 -12.44 6.82
CA ASN A 261 0.05 -13.52 7.68
C ASN A 261 1.53 -13.79 7.38
N VAL A 262 2.25 -14.30 8.36
CA VAL A 262 3.62 -14.79 8.23
C VAL A 262 3.59 -16.25 8.70
N ASP A 263 4.00 -17.16 7.84
CA ASP A 263 3.94 -18.61 8.11
C ASP A 263 2.55 -19.06 8.63
N GLU A 264 1.50 -18.58 7.94
CA GLU A 264 0.07 -18.86 8.24
C GLU A 264 -0.45 -18.22 9.55
N GLU A 265 0.39 -17.54 10.33
CA GLU A 265 0.00 -16.82 11.54
C GLU A 265 -0.12 -15.32 11.29
N LYS A 266 -1.07 -14.66 11.97
CA LYS A 266 -1.20 -13.20 11.87
C LYS A 266 0.07 -12.53 12.36
N MET A 267 0.63 -11.63 11.53
CA MET A 267 1.80 -10.84 11.88
C MET A 267 1.56 -9.99 13.15
N SER A 268 2.44 -10.10 14.14
CA SER A 268 2.41 -9.28 15.35
C SER A 268 3.81 -9.12 15.97
N LYS A 269 4.04 -7.97 16.64
CA LYS A 269 5.30 -7.72 17.37
C LYS A 269 5.53 -8.73 18.51
N SER A 270 4.45 -9.18 19.18
CA SER A 270 4.54 -10.12 20.29
C SER A 270 4.95 -11.54 19.88
N LEU A 271 4.71 -11.93 18.63
CA LEU A 271 5.11 -13.23 18.08
C LEU A 271 6.50 -13.22 17.45
N GLY A 272 7.17 -12.06 17.35
CA GLY A 272 8.46 -11.95 16.71
C GLY A 272 8.45 -12.17 15.19
N ASN A 273 7.26 -12.26 14.57
CA ASN A 273 7.06 -12.44 13.13
C ASN A 273 6.74 -11.10 12.42
N PHE A 274 7.26 -10.00 12.94
CA PHE A 274 7.03 -8.65 12.46
C PHE A 274 8.20 -8.20 11.58
N PHE A 275 7.92 -7.82 10.33
CA PHE A 275 8.94 -7.40 9.38
C PHE A 275 8.67 -5.99 8.89
N THR A 276 9.68 -5.12 9.02
CA THR A 276 9.68 -3.79 8.42
C THR A 276 10.02 -3.86 6.93
N LEU A 277 9.62 -2.84 6.16
CA LEU A 277 10.04 -2.72 4.76
C LEU A 277 11.56 -2.64 4.62
N ARG A 278 12.25 -2.02 5.59
CA ARG A 278 13.70 -1.85 5.58
C ARG A 278 14.45 -3.16 5.79
N GLU A 279 13.80 -4.18 6.37
CA GLU A 279 14.33 -5.54 6.48
C GLU A 279 14.00 -6.40 5.25
N VAL A 280 12.88 -6.12 4.58
CA VAL A 280 12.39 -6.90 3.42
C VAL A 280 13.01 -6.43 2.11
N LEU A 281 12.99 -5.12 1.84
CA LEU A 281 13.45 -4.59 0.55
C LEU A 281 14.89 -4.95 0.19
N PRO A 282 15.86 -5.01 1.13
CA PRO A 282 17.22 -5.48 0.81
C PRO A 282 17.32 -6.95 0.39
N ARG A 283 16.28 -7.75 0.65
CA ARG A 283 16.17 -9.15 0.24
C ARG A 283 15.59 -9.36 -1.14
N LEU A 284 15.16 -8.27 -1.79
CA LEU A 284 14.52 -8.29 -3.10
C LEU A 284 15.46 -7.72 -4.17
N ARG A 285 15.35 -8.24 -5.37
CA ARG A 285 15.98 -7.64 -6.56
C ARG A 285 15.54 -6.18 -6.75
N HIS A 286 14.25 -5.92 -6.53
CA HIS A 286 13.62 -4.59 -6.62
C HIS A 286 12.30 -4.57 -5.84
N ALA A 287 11.89 -3.41 -5.36
CA ALA A 287 10.63 -3.24 -4.62
C ALA A 287 9.38 -3.65 -5.42
N GLU A 288 9.45 -3.64 -6.74
CA GLU A 288 8.37 -4.09 -7.63
C GLU A 288 8.02 -5.58 -7.44
N VAL A 289 8.95 -6.40 -6.94
CA VAL A 289 8.69 -7.79 -6.55
C VAL A 289 7.65 -7.85 -5.44
N LEU A 290 7.76 -6.97 -4.44
CA LEU A 290 6.77 -6.88 -3.36
C LEU A 290 5.41 -6.39 -3.88
N ARG A 291 5.40 -5.44 -4.83
CA ARG A 291 4.16 -5.01 -5.51
C ARG A 291 3.50 -6.18 -6.23
N TYR A 292 4.26 -6.92 -7.04
CA TYR A 292 3.74 -8.10 -7.74
C TYR A 292 3.18 -9.14 -6.76
N PHE A 293 3.90 -9.45 -5.69
CA PHE A 293 3.46 -10.36 -4.63
C PHE A 293 2.11 -9.93 -4.02
N VAL A 294 1.96 -8.66 -3.68
CA VAL A 294 0.71 -8.13 -3.12
C VAL A 294 -0.45 -8.24 -4.13
N LEU A 295 -0.21 -7.92 -5.41
CA LEU A 295 -1.22 -7.91 -6.46
C LEU A 295 -1.55 -9.32 -6.99
N ALA A 296 -0.71 -10.32 -6.74
CA ALA A 296 -0.97 -11.71 -7.08
C ALA A 296 -2.10 -12.35 -6.26
N SER A 297 -2.54 -11.68 -5.20
CA SER A 297 -3.69 -12.07 -4.40
C SER A 297 -4.75 -10.98 -4.43
N HIS A 298 -6.02 -11.38 -4.35
CA HIS A 298 -7.12 -10.42 -4.28
C HIS A 298 -6.99 -9.54 -3.03
N TYR A 299 -7.20 -8.23 -3.17
CA TYR A 299 -6.94 -7.26 -2.10
C TYR A 299 -7.69 -7.56 -0.79
N ARG A 300 -8.90 -8.13 -0.85
CA ARG A 300 -9.72 -8.48 0.32
C ARG A 300 -9.28 -9.74 1.06
N GLY A 301 -8.68 -10.70 0.35
CA GLY A 301 -8.21 -11.94 0.96
C GLY A 301 -6.97 -11.72 1.84
N PRO A 302 -6.67 -12.59 2.81
CA PRO A 302 -5.37 -12.57 3.47
C PRO A 302 -4.26 -12.96 2.47
N ILE A 303 -3.04 -12.49 2.71
CA ILE A 303 -1.85 -12.98 2.01
C ILE A 303 -0.91 -13.61 3.02
N ASN A 304 -0.24 -14.69 2.62
CA ASN A 304 0.80 -15.31 3.43
C ASN A 304 2.18 -14.88 2.93
N TYR A 305 2.90 -14.16 3.75
CA TYR A 305 4.25 -13.71 3.45
C TYR A 305 5.26 -14.79 3.80
N SER A 306 6.09 -15.18 2.83
CA SER A 306 7.29 -15.98 3.01
C SER A 306 8.34 -15.60 1.97
N LEU A 307 9.60 -15.97 2.19
CA LEU A 307 10.67 -15.74 1.22
C LEU A 307 10.39 -16.49 -0.09
N ASP A 308 9.87 -17.72 -0.03
CA ASP A 308 9.52 -18.54 -1.18
C ASP A 308 8.44 -17.84 -2.06
N GLN A 309 7.45 -17.20 -1.45
CA GLN A 309 6.43 -16.44 -2.17
C GLN A 309 7.01 -15.20 -2.87
N LEU A 310 8.00 -14.55 -2.25
CA LEU A 310 8.70 -13.44 -2.89
C LEU A 310 9.59 -13.90 -4.05
N GLU A 311 10.25 -15.05 -3.94
CA GLU A 311 11.02 -15.66 -5.03
C GLU A 311 10.12 -16.05 -6.21
N GLN A 312 8.95 -16.61 -5.94
CA GLN A 312 7.93 -16.90 -6.96
C GLN A 312 7.44 -15.62 -7.65
N ALA A 313 7.24 -14.55 -6.90
CA ALA A 313 6.87 -13.24 -7.43
C ALA A 313 7.99 -12.64 -8.31
N ASP A 314 9.27 -12.71 -7.88
CA ASP A 314 10.43 -12.29 -8.68
C ASP A 314 10.51 -13.06 -10.00
N ALA A 315 10.35 -14.38 -9.94
CA ALA A 315 10.36 -15.25 -11.12
C ALA A 315 9.20 -14.93 -12.08
N ALA A 316 7.99 -14.70 -11.55
CA ALA A 316 6.83 -14.36 -12.36
C ALA A 316 6.97 -12.99 -13.02
N LEU A 317 7.41 -11.98 -12.28
CA LEU A 317 7.69 -10.64 -12.80
C LEU A 317 8.84 -10.67 -13.81
N GLY A 318 9.88 -11.47 -13.56
CA GLY A 318 11.00 -11.68 -14.49
C GLY A 318 10.57 -12.25 -15.84
N ARG A 319 9.54 -13.14 -15.87
CA ARG A 319 8.95 -13.62 -17.14
C ARG A 319 8.28 -12.50 -17.94
N LEU A 320 7.58 -11.60 -17.27
CA LEU A 320 6.97 -10.43 -17.91
C LEU A 320 8.05 -9.49 -18.50
N TYR A 321 9.10 -9.22 -17.73
CA TYR A 321 10.24 -8.42 -18.22
C TYR A 321 10.99 -9.11 -19.38
N THR A 322 11.08 -10.44 -19.37
CA THR A 322 11.67 -11.20 -20.49
C THR A 322 10.90 -10.99 -21.79
N ALA A 323 9.57 -10.97 -21.72
CA ALA A 323 8.74 -10.70 -22.88
C ALA A 323 8.95 -9.29 -23.44
N LEU A 324 9.19 -8.29 -22.59
CA LEU A 324 9.42 -6.90 -22.99
C LEU A 324 10.84 -6.60 -23.48
N ARG A 325 11.78 -7.53 -23.29
CA ARG A 325 13.19 -7.30 -23.60
C ARG A 325 13.41 -7.14 -25.12
N ASP A 326 14.23 -6.15 -25.47
CA ASP A 326 14.63 -5.85 -26.87
C ASP A 326 13.45 -5.53 -27.81
N LEU A 327 12.27 -5.17 -27.28
CA LEU A 327 11.15 -4.71 -28.12
C LEU A 327 11.20 -3.19 -28.31
N PRO A 328 10.77 -2.70 -29.48
CA PRO A 328 10.61 -1.28 -29.70
C PRO A 328 9.45 -0.72 -28.88
N LEU A 329 9.58 0.54 -28.45
CA LEU A 329 8.49 1.25 -27.79
C LEU A 329 7.46 1.68 -28.86
N LEU A 330 6.29 1.06 -28.81
CA LEU A 330 5.13 1.41 -29.64
C LEU A 330 3.99 1.94 -28.77
N ALA A 331 3.08 2.67 -29.37
CA ALA A 331 1.81 3.00 -28.73
C ALA A 331 0.94 1.74 -28.66
N PRO A 332 0.26 1.46 -27.52
CA PRO A 332 -0.66 0.35 -27.41
C PRO A 332 -1.89 0.58 -28.29
N SER A 333 -2.46 -0.50 -28.82
CA SER A 333 -3.72 -0.48 -29.55
C SER A 333 -4.80 -1.23 -28.75
N PRO A 334 -6.07 -0.83 -28.83
CA PRO A 334 -7.18 -1.59 -28.24
C PRO A 334 -7.17 -3.04 -28.73
N SER A 335 -7.42 -3.97 -27.80
CA SER A 335 -7.43 -5.42 -28.11
C SER A 335 -8.35 -6.17 -27.15
N GLU A 336 -8.63 -7.42 -27.48
CA GLU A 336 -9.35 -8.36 -26.59
C GLU A 336 -8.66 -8.54 -25.23
N HIS A 337 -7.32 -8.51 -25.17
CA HIS A 337 -6.60 -8.60 -23.88
C HIS A 337 -6.84 -7.36 -23.01
N GLY A 338 -6.86 -6.17 -23.63
CA GLY A 338 -7.20 -4.92 -22.94
C GLY A 338 -8.63 -4.95 -22.37
N GLU A 339 -9.59 -5.47 -23.15
CA GLU A 339 -10.98 -5.65 -22.69
C GLU A 339 -11.06 -6.61 -21.51
N ARG A 340 -10.43 -7.80 -21.61
CA ARG A 340 -10.38 -8.79 -20.51
C ARG A 340 -9.68 -8.25 -19.26
N PHE A 341 -8.63 -7.46 -19.43
CA PHE A 341 -7.97 -6.79 -18.31
C PHE A 341 -8.92 -5.81 -17.60
N LEU A 342 -9.65 -5.01 -18.38
CA LEU A 342 -10.62 -4.07 -17.82
C LEU A 342 -11.80 -4.80 -17.17
N GLU A 343 -12.29 -5.90 -17.75
CA GLU A 343 -13.34 -6.73 -17.13
C GLU A 343 -12.90 -7.27 -15.77
N ALA A 344 -11.67 -7.81 -15.68
CA ALA A 344 -11.11 -8.28 -14.41
C ALA A 344 -11.00 -7.15 -13.37
N MET A 345 -10.48 -6.01 -13.78
CA MET A 345 -10.31 -4.87 -12.88
C MET A 345 -11.63 -4.18 -12.53
N ASP A 346 -12.62 -4.20 -13.40
CA ASP A 346 -13.99 -3.69 -13.13
C ASP A 346 -14.76 -4.60 -12.16
N ASP A 347 -14.39 -5.88 -12.06
CA ASP A 347 -14.99 -6.82 -11.11
C ASP A 347 -14.23 -6.88 -9.79
N ASP A 348 -14.46 -5.87 -8.95
CA ASP A 348 -13.91 -5.79 -7.59
C ASP A 348 -12.38 -5.73 -7.57
N LEU A 349 -11.78 -5.07 -8.59
CA LEU A 349 -10.33 -4.88 -8.68
C LEU A 349 -9.58 -6.22 -8.62
N ASN A 350 -10.01 -7.20 -9.40
CA ASN A 350 -9.46 -8.56 -9.43
C ASN A 350 -8.07 -8.59 -10.09
N THR A 351 -7.07 -8.13 -9.35
CA THR A 351 -5.67 -8.09 -9.82
C THR A 351 -5.08 -9.46 -10.15
N PRO A 352 -5.42 -10.58 -9.46
CA PRO A 352 -4.99 -11.91 -9.91
C PRO A 352 -5.39 -12.23 -11.34
N GLU A 353 -6.64 -11.97 -11.73
CA GLU A 353 -7.12 -12.22 -13.09
C GLU A 353 -6.47 -11.23 -14.09
N ALA A 354 -6.31 -9.96 -13.71
CA ALA A 354 -5.59 -8.98 -14.51
C ALA A 354 -4.13 -9.40 -14.77
N LEU A 355 -3.44 -9.95 -13.77
CA LEU A 355 -2.09 -10.50 -13.91
C LEU A 355 -2.07 -11.74 -14.81
N ALA A 356 -3.10 -12.58 -14.80
CA ALA A 356 -3.23 -13.71 -15.70
C ALA A 356 -3.30 -13.25 -17.18
N VAL A 357 -4.00 -12.15 -17.47
CA VAL A 357 -4.01 -11.51 -18.79
C VAL A 357 -2.59 -11.06 -19.18
N LEU A 358 -1.84 -10.43 -18.27
CA LEU A 358 -0.46 -10.02 -18.54
C LEU A 358 0.46 -11.21 -18.82
N GLN A 359 0.30 -12.34 -18.10
CA GLN A 359 1.06 -13.56 -18.33
C GLN A 359 0.73 -14.17 -19.70
N THR A 360 -0.54 -14.14 -20.11
CA THR A 360 -0.99 -14.57 -21.45
C THR A 360 -0.34 -13.72 -22.54
N LEU A 361 -0.39 -12.39 -22.41
CA LEU A 361 0.28 -11.47 -23.33
C LEU A 361 1.78 -11.75 -23.44
N ALA A 362 2.46 -11.96 -22.30
CA ALA A 362 3.88 -12.27 -22.28
C ALA A 362 4.21 -13.58 -23.04
N HIS A 363 3.36 -14.60 -22.88
CA HIS A 363 3.48 -15.85 -23.62
C HIS A 363 3.32 -15.62 -25.13
N GLU A 364 2.31 -14.85 -25.56
CA GLU A 364 2.07 -14.55 -26.98
C GLU A 364 3.18 -13.69 -27.59
N VAL A 365 3.74 -12.72 -26.85
CA VAL A 365 4.93 -11.95 -27.26
C VAL A 365 6.08 -12.91 -27.60
N ASN A 366 6.38 -13.84 -26.67
CA ASN A 366 7.47 -14.80 -26.86
C ASN A 366 7.21 -15.75 -28.03
N SER A 367 5.96 -16.20 -28.21
CA SER A 367 5.55 -17.06 -29.33
C SER A 367 5.68 -16.34 -30.67
N ALA A 368 5.24 -15.09 -30.79
CA ALA A 368 5.37 -14.27 -31.98
C ALA A 368 6.85 -14.00 -32.32
N ARG A 369 7.68 -13.76 -31.31
CA ARG A 369 9.13 -13.59 -31.45
C ARG A 369 9.78 -14.85 -32.00
N ALA A 370 9.46 -16.02 -31.43
CA ALA A 370 9.99 -17.31 -31.88
C ALA A 370 9.58 -17.66 -33.33
N ALA A 371 8.36 -17.25 -33.73
CA ALA A 371 7.87 -17.39 -35.09
C ALA A 371 8.43 -16.33 -36.07
N GLY A 372 9.28 -15.41 -35.63
CA GLY A 372 9.83 -14.33 -36.47
C GLY A 372 8.84 -13.22 -36.83
N VAL A 373 7.66 -13.17 -36.18
CA VAL A 373 6.62 -12.16 -36.45
C VAL A 373 6.86 -10.94 -35.57
N HIS A 374 7.96 -10.22 -35.81
CA HIS A 374 8.46 -9.15 -34.96
C HIS A 374 7.48 -8.00 -34.76
N GLN A 375 6.70 -7.63 -35.79
CA GLN A 375 5.71 -6.55 -35.67
C GLN A 375 4.59 -6.93 -34.69
N ARG A 376 4.10 -8.18 -34.72
CA ARG A 376 3.11 -8.68 -33.78
C ARG A 376 3.69 -8.72 -32.36
N ALA A 377 4.91 -9.23 -32.18
CA ALA A 377 5.58 -9.24 -30.89
C ALA A 377 5.70 -7.84 -30.29
N ALA A 378 6.06 -6.84 -31.10
CA ALA A 378 6.18 -5.44 -30.69
C ALA A 378 4.82 -4.84 -30.29
N ALA A 379 3.75 -5.11 -31.03
CA ALA A 379 2.40 -4.63 -30.72
C ALA A 379 1.88 -5.22 -29.39
N LEU A 380 2.00 -6.56 -29.22
CA LEU A 380 1.62 -7.24 -27.97
C LEU A 380 2.47 -6.78 -26.78
N GLY A 381 3.77 -6.52 -27.00
CA GLY A 381 4.65 -5.99 -25.95
C GLY A 381 4.31 -4.57 -25.53
N ALA A 382 3.87 -3.72 -26.46
CA ALA A 382 3.39 -2.38 -26.16
C ALA A 382 2.14 -2.42 -25.28
N GLU A 383 1.22 -3.32 -25.58
CA GLU A 383 0.01 -3.54 -24.79
C GLU A 383 0.34 -4.11 -23.39
N LEU A 384 1.17 -5.15 -23.32
CA LEU A 384 1.66 -5.69 -22.04
C LEU A 384 2.27 -4.60 -21.16
N SER A 385 3.10 -3.74 -21.74
CA SER A 385 3.71 -2.62 -21.02
C SER A 385 2.67 -1.60 -20.52
N ALA A 386 1.70 -1.27 -21.36
CA ALA A 386 0.65 -0.30 -21.00
C ALA A 386 -0.24 -0.81 -19.88
N LEU A 387 -0.75 -2.03 -19.98
CA LEU A 387 -1.62 -2.63 -18.95
C LEU A 387 -0.87 -2.88 -17.65
N GLY A 388 0.39 -3.34 -17.70
CA GLY A 388 1.19 -3.50 -16.49
C GLY A 388 1.44 -2.20 -15.74
N ARG A 389 1.62 -1.08 -16.45
CA ARG A 389 1.76 0.25 -15.83
C ARG A 389 0.50 0.71 -15.09
N VAL A 390 -0.68 0.27 -15.49
CA VAL A 390 -1.93 0.52 -14.74
C VAL A 390 -1.83 -0.09 -13.33
N LEU A 391 -1.18 -1.24 -13.20
CA LEU A 391 -0.91 -1.88 -11.92
C LEU A 391 0.35 -1.35 -11.21
N GLY A 392 1.05 -0.38 -11.81
CA GLY A 392 2.31 0.15 -11.29
C GLY A 392 3.50 -0.78 -11.49
N LEU A 393 3.41 -1.73 -12.44
CA LEU A 393 4.49 -2.59 -12.87
C LEU A 393 5.30 -1.92 -13.98
N PHE A 394 6.49 -2.50 -14.28
CA PHE A 394 7.42 -2.01 -15.29
C PHE A 394 7.94 -0.60 -15.00
N ALA A 395 8.40 -0.41 -13.76
CA ALA A 395 8.98 0.84 -13.28
C ALA A 395 10.28 1.22 -14.02
N MET A 396 10.91 0.25 -14.67
CA MET A 396 12.18 0.43 -15.40
C MET A 396 12.18 -0.30 -16.74
N PRO A 397 13.12 0.04 -17.66
CA PRO A 397 13.35 -0.73 -18.89
C PRO A 397 13.78 -2.18 -18.59
N ALA A 398 13.33 -3.14 -19.40
CA ALA A 398 13.65 -4.56 -19.23
C ALA A 398 15.18 -4.83 -19.20
N ALA A 399 15.97 -4.11 -19.99
CA ALA A 399 17.42 -4.23 -19.97
C ALA A 399 18.03 -3.88 -18.59
N GLN A 400 17.46 -2.90 -17.88
CA GLN A 400 17.89 -2.51 -16.55
C GLN A 400 17.48 -3.56 -15.51
N TRP A 401 16.27 -4.12 -15.60
CA TRP A 401 15.80 -5.19 -14.73
C TRP A 401 16.79 -6.36 -14.66
N PHE A 402 17.28 -6.80 -15.80
CA PHE A 402 18.20 -7.95 -15.87
C PHE A 402 19.63 -7.64 -15.42
N ARG A 403 19.96 -6.37 -15.16
CA ARG A 403 21.22 -5.97 -14.54
C ARG A 403 21.15 -5.90 -13.01
N LEU A 404 19.95 -5.84 -12.44
CA LEU A 404 19.80 -5.86 -10.99
C LEU A 404 20.25 -7.21 -10.43
N ALA A 405 21.17 -7.17 -9.46
CA ALA A 405 21.56 -8.37 -8.75
C ALA A 405 20.40 -8.88 -7.89
N LYS A 406 20.19 -10.20 -7.86
CA LYS A 406 19.46 -10.78 -6.74
C LYS A 406 20.32 -10.57 -5.46
N PRO A 407 19.70 -10.24 -4.33
CA PRO A 407 20.45 -10.22 -3.09
C PRO A 407 21.17 -11.55 -2.89
N PRO A 408 22.44 -11.54 -2.49
CA PRO A 408 23.17 -12.78 -2.26
C PRO A 408 22.49 -13.57 -1.13
N ALA A 409 22.45 -14.89 -1.27
CA ALA A 409 22.17 -15.75 -0.12
C ALA A 409 23.17 -15.40 1.01
N ALA A 410 22.77 -15.61 2.27
CA ALA A 410 23.52 -15.14 3.45
C ALA A 410 25.02 -15.54 3.45
N ASP A 411 25.40 -16.58 2.70
CA ASP A 411 26.76 -17.11 2.60
C ASP A 411 27.41 -16.92 1.21
N ALA A 412 26.84 -16.09 0.33
CA ALA A 412 27.37 -15.92 -1.03
C ALA A 412 28.52 -14.91 -1.07
N ALA A 413 29.52 -15.18 -1.92
CA ALA A 413 30.62 -14.26 -2.22
C ALA A 413 30.09 -12.91 -2.76
N PRO A 414 30.78 -11.79 -2.51
CA PRO A 414 30.36 -10.47 -3.00
C PRO A 414 30.19 -10.50 -4.52
N SER A 415 29.06 -9.97 -5.00
CA SER A 415 28.78 -9.87 -6.43
C SER A 415 29.69 -8.82 -7.07
N LEU A 416 30.20 -9.12 -8.28
CA LEU A 416 30.94 -8.15 -9.08
C LEU A 416 30.06 -6.92 -9.40
N ASP A 417 30.63 -5.74 -9.41
CA ASP A 417 29.94 -4.56 -9.90
C ASP A 417 29.83 -4.54 -11.44
N ASP A 418 29.02 -3.67 -12.00
CA ASP A 418 28.79 -3.61 -13.46
C ASP A 418 30.06 -3.23 -14.23
N ALA A 419 30.93 -2.38 -13.67
CA ALA A 419 32.18 -1.98 -14.29
C ALA A 419 33.17 -3.15 -14.34
N GLU A 420 33.24 -3.94 -13.26
CA GLU A 420 34.06 -5.15 -13.21
C GLU A 420 33.58 -6.21 -14.20
N VAL A 421 32.26 -6.38 -14.34
CA VAL A 421 31.65 -7.30 -15.33
C VAL A 421 32.00 -6.85 -16.75
N GLU A 422 31.83 -5.58 -17.08
CA GLU A 422 32.16 -5.03 -18.42
C GLU A 422 33.66 -5.15 -18.76
N ALA A 423 34.54 -4.91 -17.74
CA ALA A 423 35.98 -5.09 -17.92
C ALA A 423 36.33 -6.55 -18.23
N ARG A 424 35.71 -7.52 -17.56
CA ARG A 424 35.94 -8.96 -17.82
C ARG A 424 35.39 -9.39 -19.19
N ILE A 425 34.24 -8.84 -19.60
CA ILE A 425 33.69 -9.06 -20.95
C ILE A 425 34.66 -8.53 -22.04
N ALA A 426 35.22 -7.34 -21.81
CA ALA A 426 36.22 -6.78 -22.72
C ALA A 426 37.49 -7.64 -22.79
N ALA A 427 37.98 -8.14 -21.66
CA ALA A 427 39.11 -9.06 -21.58
C ALA A 427 38.82 -10.39 -22.33
N ARG A 428 37.61 -10.97 -22.10
CA ARG A 428 37.14 -12.16 -22.84
C ARG A 428 37.14 -11.93 -24.36
N ALA A 429 36.63 -10.78 -24.80
CA ALA A 429 36.61 -10.43 -26.23
C ALA A 429 38.03 -10.26 -26.79
N ALA A 430 38.97 -9.72 -26.03
CA ALA A 430 40.39 -9.65 -26.42
C ALA A 430 41.04 -11.03 -26.54
N ALA A 431 40.78 -11.93 -25.56
CA ALA A 431 41.25 -13.32 -25.60
C ALA A 431 40.74 -14.07 -26.84
N ARG A 432 39.44 -13.89 -27.18
CA ARG A 432 38.86 -14.48 -28.40
C ARG A 432 39.52 -13.96 -29.68
N ARG A 433 39.79 -12.64 -29.78
CA ARG A 433 40.51 -12.07 -30.91
C ARG A 433 41.94 -12.63 -31.04
N ALA A 434 42.60 -12.87 -29.91
CA ALA A 434 43.92 -13.48 -29.85
C ALA A 434 43.88 -15.01 -30.03
N LYS A 435 42.72 -15.62 -30.24
CA LYS A 435 42.51 -17.09 -30.32
C LYS A 435 42.95 -17.84 -29.06
N ASN A 436 42.99 -17.13 -27.92
CA ASN A 436 43.26 -17.75 -26.60
C ASN A 436 41.94 -18.24 -25.99
N TRP A 437 41.51 -19.42 -26.45
CA TRP A 437 40.21 -19.99 -26.06
C TRP A 437 40.18 -20.39 -24.57
N ALA A 438 41.31 -20.89 -24.06
CA ALA A 438 41.39 -21.26 -22.63
C ALA A 438 41.15 -20.09 -21.71
N GLU A 439 41.70 -18.91 -21.98
CA GLU A 439 41.47 -17.68 -21.24
C GLU A 439 40.04 -17.16 -21.39
N SER A 440 39.48 -17.22 -22.59
CA SER A 440 38.11 -16.85 -22.88
C SER A 440 37.10 -17.70 -22.08
N ASP A 441 37.35 -19.02 -21.97
CA ASP A 441 36.48 -19.94 -21.23
C ASP A 441 36.64 -19.74 -19.71
N ARG A 442 37.88 -19.53 -19.23
CA ARG A 442 38.16 -19.22 -17.83
C ARG A 442 37.37 -17.97 -17.36
N ILE A 443 37.41 -16.88 -18.15
CA ILE A 443 36.67 -15.64 -17.84
C ILE A 443 35.15 -15.86 -17.85
N ARG A 444 34.64 -16.66 -18.82
CA ARG A 444 33.21 -17.00 -18.85
C ARG A 444 32.79 -17.74 -17.58
N ASP A 445 33.57 -18.72 -17.16
CA ASP A 445 33.25 -19.56 -16.01
C ASP A 445 33.37 -18.77 -14.71
N GLU A 446 34.32 -17.84 -14.60
CA GLU A 446 34.41 -16.90 -13.46
C GLU A 446 33.19 -15.98 -13.39
N LEU A 447 32.75 -15.42 -14.54
CA LEU A 447 31.55 -14.59 -14.60
C LEU A 447 30.29 -15.40 -14.24
N ALA A 448 30.19 -16.65 -14.74
CA ALA A 448 29.09 -17.54 -14.39
C ALA A 448 29.07 -17.87 -12.89
N ALA A 449 30.21 -18.14 -12.28
CA ALA A 449 30.34 -18.35 -10.85
C ALA A 449 29.98 -17.12 -10.01
N ALA A 450 30.18 -15.92 -10.57
CA ALA A 450 29.76 -14.64 -9.99
C ALA A 450 28.28 -14.28 -10.28
N GLY A 451 27.47 -15.21 -10.82
CA GLY A 451 26.07 -15.00 -11.14
C GLY A 451 25.84 -14.15 -12.38
N VAL A 452 26.78 -14.07 -13.30
CA VAL A 452 26.67 -13.31 -14.57
C VAL A 452 26.52 -14.27 -15.73
N VAL A 453 25.41 -14.18 -16.46
CA VAL A 453 25.14 -14.96 -17.67
C VAL A 453 25.47 -14.12 -18.91
N LEU A 454 26.40 -14.61 -19.72
CA LEU A 454 26.79 -13.98 -20.99
C LEU A 454 25.89 -14.45 -22.12
N GLU A 455 25.52 -13.52 -23.02
CA GLU A 455 24.73 -13.76 -24.22
C GLU A 455 25.49 -13.21 -25.43
N ASP A 456 26.10 -14.12 -26.21
CA ASP A 456 26.78 -13.75 -27.42
C ASP A 456 25.75 -13.50 -28.54
N LYS A 457 25.72 -12.31 -29.13
CA LYS A 457 24.82 -11.91 -30.22
C LYS A 457 25.54 -11.97 -31.58
N PRO A 458 24.79 -12.10 -32.71
CA PRO A 458 25.37 -11.97 -34.05
C PRO A 458 26.18 -10.68 -34.17
N GLY A 459 27.33 -10.76 -34.88
CA GLY A 459 28.25 -9.62 -35.01
C GLY A 459 29.31 -9.52 -33.92
N GLY A 460 29.40 -10.51 -33.02
CA GLY A 460 30.47 -10.59 -32.01
C GLY A 460 30.26 -9.68 -30.77
N LYS A 461 29.07 -9.12 -30.63
CA LYS A 461 28.69 -8.36 -29.45
C LYS A 461 28.22 -9.30 -28.35
N THR A 462 28.83 -9.21 -27.16
CA THR A 462 28.36 -9.91 -25.95
C THR A 462 27.53 -8.97 -25.11
N THR A 463 26.33 -9.39 -24.73
CA THR A 463 25.52 -8.75 -23.71
C THR A 463 25.49 -9.67 -22.47
N TRP A 464 25.08 -9.14 -21.37
CA TRP A 464 25.07 -9.92 -20.14
C TRP A 464 23.83 -9.59 -19.29
N ARG A 465 23.49 -10.51 -18.40
CA ARG A 465 22.48 -10.34 -17.38
C ARG A 465 22.93 -11.02 -16.09
N ARG A 466 22.33 -10.63 -14.98
CA ARG A 466 22.49 -11.38 -13.71
C ARG A 466 21.57 -12.61 -13.72
N ALA A 467 22.01 -13.67 -13.08
CA ALA A 467 21.31 -14.96 -13.00
C ALA A 467 19.97 -14.85 -12.22
#